data_f205eb8a5a8d65994f941e313f56f349
#
_entry.id   f205eb8a5a8d65994f941e313f56f349
#
_cell.length_a   1.000
_cell.length_b   1.000
_cell.length_c   1.000
_cell.angle_alpha   90.00
_cell.angle_beta   90.00
_cell.angle_gamma   90.00
#
_symmetry.space_group_name_H-M   'P 1'
#
loop_
_entity.id
_entity.type
_entity.pdbx_description
1 polymer ?
#
loop_
_entity_poly.entity_id
_entity_poly.type
_entity_poly.pdbx_seq_one_letter_code
_entity_poly.pdbx_strand_id
1 'polypeptide(L)'
;MWQVITVERFDDWFLSLNDDEQKSLLAGIFKLQEFGPLLARPHADTLHFSGSIRHLKELRIQHRGRPFRVFFAFDPQRQAVLLCGGDKTGDKTGDKRFYQRLLPIAAMEFSHYLATQR
;
A
#
# COMPACT_ATOMS: atom_id res chain seq x y z
N MET A 1 17.05 5.30 -7.75
CA MET A 1 15.60 5.11 -7.70
C MET A 1 15.30 3.87 -6.87
N TRP A 2 14.28 3.95 -6.03
CA TRP A 2 13.90 2.82 -5.17
C TRP A 2 13.19 1.75 -5.99
N GLN A 3 13.50 0.50 -5.75
CA GLN A 3 12.80 -0.60 -6.38
C GLN A 3 11.46 -0.83 -5.71
N VAL A 4 10.42 -1.01 -6.51
CA VAL A 4 9.07 -1.35 -6.04
C VAL A 4 8.73 -2.73 -6.61
N ILE A 5 8.35 -3.64 -5.73
CA ILE A 5 7.92 -4.98 -6.12
C ILE A 5 6.52 -5.23 -5.57
N THR A 6 5.85 -6.23 -6.09
CA THR A 6 4.46 -6.52 -5.71
C THR A 6 4.32 -7.99 -5.34
N VAL A 7 3.29 -8.27 -4.54
CA VAL A 7 2.83 -9.64 -4.31
C VAL A 7 1.58 -9.89 -5.15
N GLU A 8 1.24 -11.14 -5.35
CA GLU A 8 0.13 -11.54 -6.22
C GLU A 8 -1.19 -10.90 -5.80
N ARG A 9 -1.46 -10.79 -4.50
CA ARG A 9 -2.69 -10.17 -4.00
C ARG A 9 -2.82 -8.71 -4.49
N PHE A 10 -1.73 -7.96 -4.44
CA PHE A 10 -1.74 -6.59 -4.97
C PHE A 10 -2.01 -6.60 -6.47
N ASP A 11 -1.34 -7.48 -7.21
CA ASP A 11 -1.48 -7.56 -8.66
C ASP A 11 -2.92 -7.86 -9.06
N ASP A 12 -3.57 -8.81 -8.38
CA ASP A 12 -4.97 -9.16 -8.66
C ASP A 12 -5.90 -7.97 -8.45
N TRP A 13 -5.69 -7.23 -7.35
CA TRP A 13 -6.48 -6.03 -7.10
C TRP A 13 -6.24 -4.97 -8.16
N PHE A 14 -4.97 -4.72 -8.49
CA PHE A 14 -4.60 -3.71 -9.48
C PHE A 14 -5.24 -4.01 -10.84
N LEU A 15 -5.19 -5.27 -11.26
CA LEU A 15 -5.76 -5.69 -12.54
C LEU A 15 -7.29 -5.60 -12.56
N SER A 16 -7.95 -5.58 -11.41
CA SER A 16 -9.40 -5.39 -11.34
C SER A 16 -9.83 -3.94 -11.57
N LEU A 17 -8.90 -3.00 -11.53
CA LEU A 17 -9.20 -1.58 -11.72
C LEU A 17 -9.29 -1.24 -13.21
N ASN A 18 -10.02 -0.16 -13.54
CA ASN A 18 -10.06 0.32 -14.92
C ASN A 18 -8.76 1.06 -15.28
N ASP A 19 -8.61 1.40 -16.56
CA ASP A 19 -7.38 2.00 -17.08
C ASP A 19 -7.05 3.33 -16.39
N ASP A 20 -8.06 4.19 -16.18
CA ASP A 20 -7.83 5.49 -15.54
C ASP A 20 -7.40 5.33 -14.08
N GLU A 21 -8.03 4.39 -13.38
CA GLU A 21 -7.67 4.08 -12.00
C GLU A 21 -6.23 3.57 -11.92
N GLN A 22 -5.88 2.65 -12.83
CA GLN A 22 -4.52 2.13 -12.89
C GLN A 22 -3.49 3.24 -13.13
N LYS A 23 -3.80 4.21 -14.00
CA LYS A 23 -2.91 5.34 -14.25
C LYS A 23 -2.68 6.17 -13.00
N SER A 24 -3.73 6.42 -12.23
CA SER A 24 -3.60 7.16 -10.96
C SER A 24 -2.74 6.40 -9.96
N LEU A 25 -2.92 5.08 -9.88
CA LEU A 25 -2.11 4.23 -9.02
C LEU A 25 -0.64 4.26 -9.44
N LEU A 26 -0.37 4.14 -10.74
CA LEU A 26 1.00 4.18 -11.25
C LEU A 26 1.68 5.51 -10.96
N ALA A 27 0.96 6.62 -11.04
CA ALA A 27 1.52 7.92 -10.70
C ALA A 27 1.98 7.97 -9.23
N GLY A 28 1.19 7.39 -8.33
CA GLY A 28 1.58 7.28 -6.92
C GLY A 28 2.78 6.36 -6.71
N ILE A 29 2.81 5.25 -7.43
CA ILE A 29 3.93 4.30 -7.36
C ILE A 29 5.23 4.97 -7.87
N PHE A 30 5.16 5.78 -8.92
CA PHE A 30 6.33 6.53 -9.39
C PHE A 30 6.89 7.46 -8.31
N LYS A 31 6.02 8.13 -7.54
CA LYS A 31 6.48 8.95 -6.42
C LYS A 31 7.21 8.11 -5.37
N LEU A 32 6.70 6.92 -5.10
CA LEU A 32 7.36 6.01 -4.17
C LEU A 32 8.72 5.57 -4.68
N GLN A 33 8.85 5.28 -5.97
CA GLN A 33 10.14 4.95 -6.58
C GLN A 33 11.13 6.12 -6.49
N GLU A 34 10.65 7.35 -6.64
CA GLU A 34 11.50 8.53 -6.62
C GLU A 34 11.98 8.87 -5.22
N PHE A 35 11.08 8.85 -4.24
CA PHE A 35 11.37 9.35 -2.90
C PHE A 35 11.60 8.25 -1.86
N GLY A 36 11.15 7.02 -2.11
CA GLY A 36 11.33 5.92 -1.19
C GLY A 36 10.81 6.22 0.22
N PRO A 37 11.60 5.92 1.27
CA PRO A 37 11.17 6.17 2.65
C PRO A 37 10.96 7.63 2.99
N LEU A 38 11.44 8.55 2.17
CA LEU A 38 11.23 10.00 2.39
C LEU A 38 9.86 10.46 1.93
N LEU A 39 9.13 9.63 1.18
CA LEU A 39 7.78 9.97 0.77
C LEU A 39 6.88 10.08 2.00
N ALA A 40 6.20 11.22 2.15
CA ALA A 40 5.43 11.55 3.33
C ALA A 40 4.09 12.16 2.92
N ARG A 41 3.30 12.56 3.92
CA ARG A 41 2.01 13.22 3.65
C ARG A 41 2.16 14.37 2.67
N PRO A 42 1.21 14.56 1.79
CA PRO A 42 -0.08 13.85 1.67
C PRO A 42 -0.01 12.54 0.89
N HIS A 43 1.16 12.11 0.41
CA HIS A 43 1.30 10.99 -0.53
C HIS A 43 1.49 9.65 0.16
N ALA A 44 2.06 9.63 1.35
CA ALA A 44 2.27 8.40 2.12
C ALA A 44 2.26 8.70 3.61
N ASP A 45 1.99 7.67 4.41
CA ASP A 45 1.99 7.78 5.86
C ASP A 45 2.37 6.44 6.49
N THR A 46 2.93 6.50 7.68
CA THR A 46 3.22 5.30 8.47
C THR A 46 1.97 4.93 9.26
N LEU A 47 1.64 3.64 9.27
CA LEU A 47 0.46 3.16 9.98
C LEU A 47 0.85 2.65 11.36
N HIS A 48 0.02 3.00 12.35
CA HIS A 48 0.18 2.52 13.71
C HIS A 48 -0.73 1.32 13.88
N PHE A 49 -0.12 0.13 13.84
CA PHE A 49 -0.83 -1.13 13.91
C PHE A 49 -0.23 -1.96 15.04
N SER A 50 -1.09 -2.48 15.91
CA SER A 50 -0.66 -3.21 17.12
C SER A 50 -0.28 -4.67 16.87
N GLY A 51 -0.24 -5.10 15.61
CA GLY A 51 0.16 -6.46 15.26
C GLY A 51 1.66 -6.68 15.33
N SER A 52 2.08 -7.89 14.94
CA SER A 52 3.47 -8.32 14.99
C SER A 52 4.37 -7.62 13.96
N ILE A 53 3.80 -7.01 12.93
CA ILE A 53 4.56 -6.33 11.90
C ILE A 53 4.57 -4.84 12.17
N ARG A 54 5.77 -4.31 12.30
CA ARG A 54 5.99 -2.87 12.45
C ARG A 54 6.28 -2.28 11.09
N HIS A 55 6.10 -0.97 10.97
CA HIS A 55 6.49 -0.20 9.79
C HIS A 55 5.63 -0.44 8.54
N LEU A 56 4.40 -0.91 8.72
CA LEU A 56 3.44 -0.87 7.62
C LEU A 56 3.15 0.58 7.27
N LYS A 57 3.10 0.84 5.98
CA LYS A 57 2.83 2.18 5.46
C LYS A 57 1.68 2.13 4.48
N GLU A 58 1.06 3.28 4.25
CA GLU A 58 0.06 3.42 3.20
C GLU A 58 0.51 4.44 2.17
N LEU A 59 0.29 4.11 0.91
CA LEU A 59 0.42 5.03 -0.21
C LEU A 59 -0.97 5.59 -0.47
N ARG A 60 -1.08 6.91 -0.54
CA ARG A 60 -2.37 7.61 -0.60
C ARG A 60 -2.55 8.18 -2.01
N ILE A 61 -3.54 7.65 -2.72
CA ILE A 61 -3.81 8.05 -4.09
C ILE A 61 -5.24 8.58 -4.16
N GLN A 62 -5.41 9.76 -4.75
CA GLN A 62 -6.72 10.31 -5.03
C GLN A 62 -7.04 10.12 -6.51
N HIS A 63 -8.23 9.60 -6.80
CA HIS A 63 -8.71 9.45 -8.17
C HIS A 63 -10.16 9.92 -8.24
N ARG A 64 -10.39 11.07 -8.87
CA ARG A 64 -11.74 11.64 -9.06
C ARG A 64 -12.51 11.69 -7.75
N GLY A 65 -11.86 12.16 -6.67
CA GLY A 65 -12.47 12.27 -5.36
C GLY A 65 -12.53 10.96 -4.58
N ARG A 66 -12.07 9.86 -5.13
CA ARG A 66 -12.06 8.57 -4.45
C ARG A 66 -10.69 8.33 -3.80
N PRO A 67 -10.65 8.02 -2.50
CA PRO A 67 -9.41 7.81 -1.79
C PRO A 67 -8.96 6.35 -1.89
N PHE A 68 -8.02 6.08 -2.79
CA PHE A 68 -7.38 4.78 -2.85
C PHE A 68 -6.23 4.71 -1.86
N ARG A 69 -6.00 3.54 -1.28
CA ARG A 69 -4.88 3.27 -0.39
C ARG A 69 -4.20 1.99 -0.82
N VAL A 70 -2.87 2.01 -0.85
CA VAL A 70 -2.04 0.82 -1.08
C VAL A 70 -1.17 0.62 0.15
N PHE A 71 -1.28 -0.56 0.77
CA PHE A 71 -0.48 -0.89 1.94
C PHE A 71 0.82 -1.51 1.48
N PHE A 72 1.93 -1.04 2.04
CA PHE A 72 3.25 -1.49 1.65
C PHE A 72 4.20 -1.45 2.84
N ALA A 73 5.36 -2.09 2.68
CA ALA A 73 6.45 -2.02 3.65
C ALA A 73 7.77 -2.13 2.91
N PHE A 74 8.83 -1.61 3.52
CA PHE A 74 10.17 -1.78 2.97
C PHE A 74 10.77 -3.06 3.54
N ASP A 75 11.39 -3.85 2.69
CA ASP A 75 12.05 -5.10 3.09
C ASP A 75 13.52 -4.84 3.47
N PRO A 76 14.22 -5.86 4.00
CA PRO A 76 15.63 -5.70 4.37
C PRO A 76 16.56 -5.37 3.20
N GLN A 77 16.12 -5.65 1.98
CA GLN A 77 16.88 -5.34 0.77
C GLN A 77 16.58 -3.95 0.22
N ARG A 78 15.85 -3.14 1.02
CA ARG A 78 15.52 -1.76 0.68
C ARG A 78 14.62 -1.65 -0.55
N GLN A 79 13.69 -2.58 -0.69
CA GLN A 79 12.67 -2.56 -1.72
C GLN A 79 11.32 -2.25 -1.08
N ALA A 80 10.47 -1.48 -1.78
CA ALA A 80 9.09 -1.27 -1.35
C ALA A 80 8.24 -2.42 -1.87
N VAL A 81 7.58 -3.13 -0.96
CA VAL A 81 6.75 -4.30 -1.30
C VAL A 81 5.29 -3.90 -1.18
N LEU A 82 4.57 -3.85 -2.31
CA LEU A 82 3.15 -3.52 -2.33
C LEU A 82 2.35 -4.78 -2.02
N LEU A 83 1.52 -4.71 -0.97
CA LEU A 83 0.91 -5.89 -0.36
C LEU A 83 -0.57 -6.07 -0.72
N CYS A 84 -1.33 -5.00 -0.61
CA CYS A 84 -2.75 -4.99 -0.96
C CYS A 84 -3.22 -3.55 -1.10
N GLY A 85 -4.41 -3.38 -1.66
CA GLY A 85 -4.96 -2.06 -1.82
C GLY A 85 -6.47 -2.09 -1.78
N GLY A 86 -7.07 -0.91 -1.76
CA GLY A 86 -8.50 -0.78 -1.76
C GLY A 86 -8.97 0.66 -1.94
N ASP A 87 -10.25 0.78 -2.24
CA ASP A 87 -10.94 2.06 -2.34
C ASP A 87 -11.56 2.34 -0.97
N LYS A 88 -11.13 3.43 -0.36
CA LYS A 88 -11.59 3.83 0.97
C LYS A 88 -12.90 4.63 0.92
N THR A 89 -13.48 4.80 -0.26
CA THR A 89 -14.76 5.52 -0.42
C THR A 89 -15.81 4.93 0.50
N GLY A 90 -16.51 5.77 1.24
CA GLY A 90 -17.53 5.35 2.19
C GLY A 90 -17.04 5.19 3.63
N ASP A 91 -15.74 5.07 3.85
CA ASP A 91 -15.20 5.09 5.20
C ASP A 91 -15.09 6.55 5.65
N LYS A 92 -16.05 6.97 6.45
CA LYS A 92 -16.08 8.34 6.95
C LYS A 92 -15.08 8.51 8.09
N THR A 93 -14.81 9.75 8.43
CA THR A 93 -13.98 10.09 9.58
C THR A 93 -14.47 9.33 10.82
N GLY A 94 -13.58 8.55 11.43
CA GLY A 94 -13.93 7.74 12.60
C GLY A 94 -14.36 6.32 12.26
N ASP A 95 -14.68 6.02 11.01
CA ASP A 95 -14.98 4.65 10.60
C ASP A 95 -13.66 3.95 10.26
N LYS A 96 -13.33 2.93 11.05
CA LYS A 96 -12.06 2.21 10.94
C LYS A 96 -12.21 0.85 10.26
N ARG A 97 -13.39 0.54 9.71
CA ARG A 97 -13.64 -0.80 9.12
C ARG A 97 -12.73 -1.11 7.96
N PHE A 98 -12.41 -0.10 7.12
CA PHE A 98 -11.49 -0.28 6.01
C PHE A 98 -10.13 -0.78 6.51
N TYR A 99 -9.55 -0.09 7.49
CA TYR A 99 -8.24 -0.45 8.05
C TYR A 99 -8.31 -1.74 8.85
N GLN A 100 -9.38 -1.95 9.61
CA GLN A 100 -9.56 -3.18 10.38
C GLN A 100 -9.60 -4.42 9.48
N ARG A 101 -10.15 -4.28 8.28
CA ARG A 101 -10.22 -5.36 7.30
C ARG A 101 -8.87 -5.59 6.60
N LEU A 102 -8.20 -4.53 6.18
CA LEU A 102 -7.02 -4.63 5.30
C LEU A 102 -5.69 -4.72 6.03
N LEU A 103 -5.55 -4.13 7.21
CA LEU A 103 -4.27 -4.17 7.92
C LEU A 103 -3.83 -5.59 8.28
N PRO A 104 -4.71 -6.48 8.78
CA PRO A 104 -4.29 -7.86 9.03
C PRO A 104 -3.87 -8.59 7.76
N ILE A 105 -4.53 -8.30 6.64
CA ILE A 105 -4.17 -8.89 5.34
C ILE A 105 -2.78 -8.41 4.91
N ALA A 106 -2.52 -7.12 5.01
CA ALA A 106 -1.21 -6.57 4.67
C ALA A 106 -0.11 -7.18 5.54
N ALA A 107 -0.35 -7.30 6.83
CA ALA A 107 0.61 -7.89 7.77
C ALA A 107 0.90 -9.35 7.42
N MET A 108 -0.14 -10.12 7.13
CA MET A 108 0.01 -11.53 6.71
C MET A 108 0.83 -11.63 5.42
N GLU A 109 0.51 -10.81 4.43
CA GLU A 109 1.20 -10.83 3.14
C GLU A 109 2.67 -10.48 3.30
N PHE A 110 2.99 -9.51 4.15
CA PHE A 110 4.39 -9.14 4.36
C PHE A 110 5.15 -10.23 5.12
N SER A 111 4.55 -10.84 6.13
CA SER A 111 5.15 -11.98 6.83
C SER A 111 5.44 -13.12 5.88
N HIS A 112 4.48 -13.44 5.02
CA HIS A 112 4.64 -14.49 4.01
C HIS A 112 5.76 -14.16 3.03
N TYR A 113 5.78 -12.91 2.56
CA TYR A 113 6.84 -12.44 1.66
C TYR A 113 8.21 -12.61 2.30
N LEU A 114 8.38 -12.15 3.54
CA LEU A 114 9.66 -12.25 4.23
C LEU A 114 10.10 -13.70 4.42
N ALA A 115 9.17 -14.60 4.69
CA ALA A 115 9.48 -16.03 4.88
C ALA A 115 9.96 -16.69 3.59
N THR A 116 9.59 -16.16 2.42
CA THR A 116 10.00 -16.72 1.13
C THR A 116 11.27 -16.09 0.57
N GLN A 117 11.79 -15.03 1.23
CA GLN A 117 13.02 -14.36 0.80
C GLN A 117 14.23 -15.02 1.44
N ARG A 118 15.00 -15.70 0.64
CA ARG A 118 16.21 -16.39 1.11
C ARG A 118 17.35 -16.23 0.11
#